data_adf912e9acb5907b78e590f4ddb70a2e
#
_entry.id   adf912e9acb5907b78e590f4ddb70a2e
#
_cell.length_a   1.000
_cell.length_b   1.000
_cell.length_c   1.000
_cell.angle_alpha   90.00
_cell.angle_beta   90.00
_cell.angle_gamma   90.00
#
_symmetry.space_group_name_H-M   'P 1'
#
loop_
_entity.id
_entity.type
_entity.pdbx_description
1 polymer ?
#
loop_
_entity_poly.entity_id
_entity_poly.type
_entity_poly.pdbx_seq_one_letter_code
_entity_poly.pdbx_strand_id
1 'polypeptide(L)'
;MDEEIYEKYILAGKIASKAREYGKNLIKPDVSFLDVTEKVESKIKNLGADLSFPVNIAVNNIAAHYSPRNDDKLVFKKGDLVKLDVGTHIDGYIADTAVTMQVETEKYNDIINASSDALDVAIENIKPGIKLSEIGKKVEEKISSFGFKPINNLTGHSLKRYILHAGLAVPSVFDITNMSKPKVDDVIAIEPFATDGAGHVISGDGSNIYLCNKSFKSRLIRNKKSRILFERFKKRFKTLPFAQRWAEKHFEKSDIILRRLSYLGYLKHFPQLLDQKNGIVSQKEHTVIINENGCEVTT
;
A
#
# COMPACT_ATOMS: atom_id res chain seq x y z
N MET A 1 -6.64 12.38 -20.33
CA MET A 1 -5.27 11.77 -20.18
C MET A 1 -4.73 11.47 -21.57
N ASP A 2 -3.42 11.60 -21.77
CA ASP A 2 -2.73 11.17 -22.99
C ASP A 2 -2.79 9.64 -23.13
N GLU A 3 -2.98 9.10 -24.34
CA GLU A 3 -3.10 7.66 -24.65
C GLU A 3 -1.90 6.85 -24.12
N GLU A 4 -0.68 7.34 -24.37
CA GLU A 4 0.54 6.68 -23.89
C GLU A 4 0.60 6.59 -22.36
N ILE A 5 0.12 7.62 -21.66
CA ILE A 5 0.04 7.65 -20.20
C ILE A 5 -1.02 6.66 -19.70
N TYR A 6 -2.16 6.63 -20.34
CA TYR A 6 -3.24 5.69 -20.03
C TYR A 6 -2.77 4.25 -20.16
N GLU A 7 -2.13 3.89 -21.29
CA GLU A 7 -1.60 2.55 -21.50
C GLU A 7 -0.59 2.13 -20.42
N LYS A 8 0.24 3.07 -19.94
CA LYS A 8 1.19 2.79 -18.84
C LYS A 8 0.49 2.48 -17.53
N TYR A 9 -0.60 3.17 -17.18
CA TYR A 9 -1.39 2.84 -15.99
C TYR A 9 -2.07 1.47 -16.15
N ILE A 10 -2.67 1.18 -17.31
CA ILE A 10 -3.29 -0.12 -17.58
C ILE A 10 -2.27 -1.26 -17.51
N LEU A 11 -1.09 -1.07 -18.09
CA LEU A 11 -0.04 -2.09 -18.05
C LEU A 11 0.49 -2.30 -16.63
N ALA A 12 0.72 -1.21 -15.86
CA ALA A 12 1.10 -1.30 -14.45
C ALA A 12 0.05 -2.08 -13.67
N GLY A 13 -1.24 -1.76 -13.82
CA GLY A 13 -2.35 -2.45 -13.15
C GLY A 13 -2.44 -3.94 -13.48
N LYS A 14 -2.34 -4.29 -14.75
CA LYS A 14 -2.34 -5.71 -15.18
C LYS A 14 -1.17 -6.50 -14.56
N ILE A 15 0.00 -5.88 -14.44
CA ILE A 15 1.17 -6.53 -13.83
C ILE A 15 0.98 -6.65 -12.31
N ALA A 16 0.46 -5.60 -11.65
CA ALA A 16 0.17 -5.63 -10.21
C ALA A 16 -0.82 -6.75 -9.86
N SER A 17 -1.93 -6.84 -10.60
CA SER A 17 -2.93 -7.89 -10.44
C SER A 17 -2.34 -9.30 -10.59
N LYS A 18 -1.54 -9.55 -11.66
CA LYS A 18 -0.86 -10.83 -11.86
C LYS A 18 0.13 -11.17 -10.73
N ALA A 19 0.85 -10.16 -10.23
CA ALA A 19 1.81 -10.34 -9.13
C ALA A 19 1.10 -10.60 -7.80
N ARG A 20 -0.02 -9.93 -7.54
CA ARG A 20 -0.88 -10.14 -6.37
C ARG A 20 -1.43 -11.57 -6.35
N GLU A 21 -2.03 -12.04 -7.45
CA GLU A 21 -2.55 -13.41 -7.54
C GLU A 21 -1.44 -14.46 -7.44
N TYR A 22 -0.26 -14.19 -8.02
CA TYR A 22 0.90 -15.07 -7.85
C TYR A 22 1.33 -15.15 -6.37
N GLY A 23 1.43 -14.00 -5.68
CA GLY A 23 1.79 -13.95 -4.26
C GLY A 23 0.77 -14.65 -3.37
N LYS A 24 -0.52 -14.47 -3.64
CA LYS A 24 -1.63 -15.16 -2.96
C LYS A 24 -1.44 -16.68 -2.96
N ASN A 25 -1.04 -17.27 -4.08
CA ASN A 25 -0.84 -18.70 -4.21
C ASN A 25 0.41 -19.23 -3.47
N LEU A 26 1.35 -18.35 -3.11
CA LEU A 26 2.56 -18.70 -2.36
C LEU A 26 2.37 -18.68 -0.83
N ILE A 27 1.33 -17.99 -0.33
CA ILE A 27 1.06 -17.85 1.10
C ILE A 27 0.44 -19.15 1.61
N LYS A 28 1.25 -19.90 2.37
CA LYS A 28 0.89 -21.20 2.98
C LYS A 28 1.57 -21.31 4.34
N PRO A 29 1.08 -22.20 5.25
CA PRO A 29 1.76 -22.44 6.51
C PRO A 29 3.24 -22.75 6.31
N ASP A 30 4.08 -22.26 7.24
CA ASP A 30 5.53 -22.45 7.30
C ASP A 30 6.33 -21.80 6.17
N VAL A 31 5.68 -21.15 5.20
CA VAL A 31 6.38 -20.36 4.17
C VAL A 31 6.84 -19.02 4.76
N SER A 32 8.06 -18.60 4.44
CA SER A 32 8.64 -17.36 4.93
C SER A 32 8.01 -16.12 4.27
N PHE A 33 7.75 -15.07 5.07
CA PHE A 33 7.31 -13.76 4.55
C PHE A 33 8.33 -13.19 3.55
N LEU A 34 9.62 -13.31 3.87
CA LEU A 34 10.70 -12.84 3.00
C LEU A 34 10.67 -13.55 1.64
N ASP A 35 10.50 -14.86 1.64
CA ASP A 35 10.44 -15.68 0.42
C ASP A 35 9.29 -15.25 -0.50
N VAL A 36 8.09 -15.09 0.05
CA VAL A 36 6.93 -14.62 -0.71
C VAL A 36 7.18 -13.23 -1.26
N THR A 37 7.66 -12.32 -0.42
CA THR A 37 7.95 -10.93 -0.81
C THR A 37 8.96 -10.88 -1.97
N GLU A 38 10.10 -11.58 -1.87
CA GLU A 38 11.12 -11.57 -2.92
C GLU A 38 10.65 -12.21 -4.23
N LYS A 39 9.85 -13.26 -4.15
CA LYS A 39 9.24 -13.91 -5.32
C LYS A 39 8.24 -12.99 -6.03
N VAL A 40 7.38 -12.29 -5.28
CA VAL A 40 6.43 -11.32 -5.84
C VAL A 40 7.17 -10.14 -6.48
N GLU A 41 8.16 -9.56 -5.80
CA GLU A 41 8.98 -8.47 -6.34
C GLU A 41 9.73 -8.89 -7.61
N SER A 42 10.26 -10.11 -7.64
CA SER A 42 10.91 -10.68 -8.82
C SER A 42 9.91 -10.90 -9.97
N LYS A 43 8.70 -11.36 -9.65
CA LYS A 43 7.63 -11.54 -10.64
C LYS A 43 7.25 -10.23 -11.30
N ILE A 44 7.13 -9.13 -10.56
CA ILE A 44 6.85 -7.79 -11.09
C ILE A 44 7.92 -7.38 -12.10
N LYS A 45 9.20 -7.51 -11.72
CA LYS A 45 10.33 -7.17 -12.60
C LYS A 45 10.38 -8.02 -13.86
N ASN A 46 10.14 -9.32 -13.73
CA ASN A 46 10.13 -10.25 -14.86
C ASN A 46 8.96 -9.98 -15.84
N LEU A 47 7.89 -9.34 -15.36
CA LEU A 47 6.77 -8.90 -16.21
C LEU A 47 7.01 -7.52 -16.84
N GLY A 48 8.15 -6.86 -16.56
CA GLY A 48 8.55 -5.61 -17.19
C GLY A 48 8.13 -4.34 -16.46
N ALA A 49 7.66 -4.43 -15.20
CA ALA A 49 7.39 -3.26 -14.36
C ALA A 49 8.43 -3.09 -13.26
N ASP A 50 8.51 -1.89 -12.71
CA ASP A 50 9.23 -1.59 -11.48
C ASP A 50 8.26 -1.53 -10.28
N LEU A 51 8.82 -1.61 -9.07
CA LEU A 51 8.09 -1.52 -7.81
C LEU A 51 7.83 -0.07 -7.41
N SER A 52 6.58 0.29 -7.15
CA SER A 52 6.21 1.63 -6.64
C SER A 52 6.45 1.74 -5.13
N PHE A 53 6.44 0.61 -4.42
CA PHE A 53 6.85 0.45 -3.02
C PHE A 53 7.22 -1.01 -2.75
N PRO A 54 7.84 -1.34 -1.61
CA PRO A 54 8.12 -2.72 -1.24
C PRO A 54 6.83 -3.50 -1.04
N VAL A 55 6.77 -4.74 -1.51
CA VAL A 55 5.63 -5.61 -1.21
C VAL A 55 5.41 -5.66 0.30
N ASN A 56 4.19 -5.37 0.74
CA ASN A 56 3.78 -5.40 2.13
C ASN A 56 3.07 -6.74 2.45
N ILE A 57 3.42 -7.32 3.59
CA ILE A 57 2.75 -8.50 4.15
C ILE A 57 2.33 -8.16 5.58
N ALA A 58 1.08 -7.78 5.77
CA ALA A 58 0.53 -7.46 7.07
C ALA A 58 -0.37 -8.61 7.58
N VAL A 59 -0.18 -9.05 8.83
CA VAL A 59 -0.86 -10.22 9.37
C VAL A 59 -1.72 -9.84 10.57
N ASN A 60 -2.92 -10.40 10.63
CA ASN A 60 -3.86 -10.28 11.73
C ASN A 60 -4.20 -8.81 12.06
N ASN A 61 -3.78 -8.29 13.21
CA ASN A 61 -4.04 -6.94 13.71
C ASN A 61 -3.17 -5.85 13.06
N ILE A 62 -2.14 -6.24 12.31
CA ILE A 62 -1.36 -5.27 11.52
C ILE A 62 -2.19 -4.93 10.27
N ALA A 63 -2.62 -3.69 10.16
CA ALA A 63 -3.40 -3.23 9.02
C ALA A 63 -2.53 -3.05 7.76
N ALA A 64 -1.38 -2.40 7.89
CA ALA A 64 -0.52 -2.05 6.77
C ALA A 64 0.94 -1.81 7.19
N HIS A 65 1.79 -1.60 6.19
CA HIS A 65 3.19 -1.18 6.33
C HIS A 65 4.08 -2.21 7.06
N TYR A 66 4.14 -3.43 6.56
CA TYR A 66 5.20 -4.35 6.96
C TYR A 66 5.87 -4.96 5.75
N SER A 67 7.18 -4.83 5.66
CA SER A 67 8.01 -5.48 4.65
C SER A 67 9.19 -6.17 5.33
N PRO A 68 9.42 -7.48 5.07
CA PRO A 68 10.45 -8.25 5.78
C PRO A 68 11.86 -7.73 5.51
N ARG A 69 12.75 -7.92 6.48
CA ARG A 69 14.20 -7.67 6.36
C ARG A 69 14.91 -8.88 5.77
N ASN A 70 16.20 -8.75 5.42
CA ASN A 70 17.01 -9.88 4.93
C ASN A 70 17.19 -11.00 5.97
N ASP A 71 17.11 -10.69 7.25
CA ASP A 71 17.24 -11.62 8.37
C ASP A 71 15.90 -11.99 9.02
N ASP A 72 14.78 -11.67 8.36
CA ASP A 72 13.44 -11.97 8.85
C ASP A 72 13.19 -13.48 8.96
N LYS A 73 12.62 -13.90 10.08
CA LYS A 73 12.33 -15.31 10.38
C LYS A 73 10.83 -15.61 10.47
N LEU A 74 10.00 -14.61 10.18
CA LEU A 74 8.55 -14.78 10.24
C LEU A 74 8.07 -15.72 9.14
N VAL A 75 7.18 -16.62 9.52
CA VAL A 75 6.50 -17.56 8.64
C VAL A 75 4.99 -17.45 8.83
N PHE A 76 4.23 -17.74 7.79
CA PHE A 76 2.78 -17.82 7.91
C PHE A 76 2.38 -19.01 8.77
N LYS A 77 1.31 -18.82 9.53
CA LYS A 77 0.74 -19.87 10.39
C LYS A 77 -0.68 -20.19 9.96
N LYS A 78 -1.08 -21.45 10.15
CA LYS A 78 -2.49 -21.81 10.03
C LYS A 78 -3.35 -20.92 10.92
N GLY A 79 -4.42 -20.36 10.36
CA GLY A 79 -5.31 -19.44 11.05
C GLY A 79 -4.93 -17.95 10.93
N ASP A 80 -3.83 -17.59 10.26
CA ASP A 80 -3.49 -16.21 10.00
C ASP A 80 -4.44 -15.57 8.96
N LEU A 81 -4.76 -14.31 9.17
CA LEU A 81 -5.36 -13.42 8.16
C LEU A 81 -4.28 -12.52 7.58
N VAL A 82 -3.98 -12.66 6.30
CA VAL A 82 -2.84 -12.01 5.64
C VAL A 82 -3.33 -10.99 4.62
N LYS A 83 -2.86 -9.75 4.73
CA LYS A 83 -2.97 -8.72 3.69
C LYS A 83 -1.69 -8.72 2.88
N LEU A 84 -1.82 -8.98 1.59
CA LEU A 84 -0.76 -8.85 0.59
C LEU A 84 -1.04 -7.62 -0.25
N ASP A 85 -0.16 -6.64 -0.16
CA ASP A 85 -0.28 -5.35 -0.81
C ASP A 85 0.89 -5.15 -1.77
N VAL A 86 0.58 -4.81 -3.03
CA VAL A 86 1.47 -4.88 -4.18
C VAL A 86 1.37 -3.62 -5.03
N GLY A 87 2.46 -2.88 -5.09
CA GLY A 87 2.57 -1.69 -5.92
C GLY A 87 3.55 -1.85 -7.08
N THR A 88 3.12 -1.43 -8.27
CA THR A 88 3.93 -1.43 -9.47
C THR A 88 3.95 -0.08 -10.16
N HIS A 89 4.88 0.13 -11.07
CA HIS A 89 4.80 1.26 -11.99
C HIS A 89 5.47 0.99 -13.33
N ILE A 90 4.99 1.65 -14.38
CA ILE A 90 5.65 1.80 -15.68
C ILE A 90 6.04 3.28 -15.84
N ASP A 91 7.31 3.57 -15.95
CA ASP A 91 7.85 4.96 -16.03
C ASP A 91 7.37 5.90 -14.91
N GLY A 92 7.03 5.34 -13.74
CA GLY A 92 6.50 6.08 -12.59
C GLY A 92 4.99 6.22 -12.55
N TYR A 93 4.24 5.76 -13.54
CA TYR A 93 2.79 5.67 -13.51
C TYR A 93 2.40 4.44 -12.71
N ILE A 94 1.77 4.68 -11.57
CA ILE A 94 1.63 3.73 -10.45
C ILE A 94 0.30 2.98 -10.54
N ALA A 95 0.35 1.69 -10.24
CA ALA A 95 -0.82 0.91 -9.85
C ALA A 95 -0.58 0.31 -8.45
N ASP A 96 -1.63 0.30 -7.65
CA ASP A 96 -1.68 -0.12 -6.26
C ASP A 96 -2.82 -1.10 -6.05
N THR A 97 -2.60 -2.20 -5.34
CA THR A 97 -3.63 -3.22 -5.13
C THR A 97 -3.32 -4.15 -3.98
N ALA A 98 -4.33 -4.45 -3.18
CA ALA A 98 -4.20 -5.39 -2.07
C ALA A 98 -5.31 -6.44 -2.06
N VAL A 99 -4.97 -7.58 -1.45
CA VAL A 99 -5.92 -8.67 -1.18
C VAL A 99 -5.70 -9.21 0.23
N THR A 100 -6.80 -9.51 0.89
CA THR A 100 -6.77 -10.27 2.15
C THR A 100 -7.11 -11.72 1.88
N MET A 101 -6.37 -12.61 2.52
CA MET A 101 -6.63 -14.05 2.49
C MET A 101 -6.40 -14.67 3.87
N GLN A 102 -7.00 -15.81 4.09
CA GLN A 102 -6.83 -16.60 5.32
C GLN A 102 -6.01 -17.86 5.02
N VAL A 103 -5.17 -18.25 5.97
CA VAL A 103 -4.25 -19.38 5.83
C VAL A 103 -4.89 -20.63 6.45
N GLU A 104 -5.33 -21.58 5.62
CA GLU A 104 -5.95 -22.86 6.03
C GLU A 104 -7.03 -22.73 7.12
N THR A 105 -7.90 -21.75 6.98
CA THR A 105 -9.05 -21.51 7.85
C THR A 105 -10.17 -20.85 7.06
N GLU A 106 -11.40 -20.93 7.52
CA GLU A 106 -12.57 -20.21 6.96
C GLU A 106 -13.18 -19.22 7.97
N LYS A 107 -12.48 -19.00 9.09
CA LYS A 107 -12.96 -18.19 10.20
C LYS A 107 -13.25 -16.74 9.85
N TYR A 108 -12.58 -16.21 8.83
CA TYR A 108 -12.54 -14.77 8.51
C TYR A 108 -13.31 -14.39 7.25
N ASN A 109 -14.19 -15.26 6.74
CA ASN A 109 -14.93 -15.00 5.52
C ASN A 109 -15.72 -13.68 5.59
N ASP A 110 -16.43 -13.43 6.70
CA ASP A 110 -17.29 -12.25 6.84
C ASP A 110 -16.48 -10.94 6.82
N ILE A 111 -15.35 -10.87 7.52
CA ILE A 111 -14.52 -9.66 7.53
C ILE A 111 -13.80 -9.43 6.19
N ILE A 112 -13.43 -10.49 5.48
CA ILE A 112 -12.87 -10.41 4.11
C ILE A 112 -13.95 -9.88 3.16
N ASN A 113 -15.16 -10.42 3.24
CA ASN A 113 -16.30 -9.97 2.43
C ASN A 113 -16.66 -8.52 2.76
N ALA A 114 -16.62 -8.12 4.02
CA ALA A 114 -16.90 -6.74 4.43
C ALA A 114 -15.99 -5.72 3.73
N SER A 115 -14.67 -5.98 3.65
CA SER A 115 -13.75 -5.09 2.93
C SER A 115 -13.90 -5.19 1.41
N SER A 116 -14.17 -6.39 0.88
CA SER A 116 -14.36 -6.61 -0.57
C SER A 116 -15.62 -5.91 -1.08
N ASP A 117 -16.76 -6.16 -0.45
CA ASP A 117 -18.03 -5.54 -0.83
C ASP A 117 -18.03 -4.02 -0.65
N ALA A 118 -17.28 -3.51 0.36
CA ALA A 118 -17.12 -2.08 0.57
C ALA A 118 -16.31 -1.44 -0.57
N LEU A 119 -15.31 -2.13 -1.10
CA LEU A 119 -14.57 -1.69 -2.27
C LEU A 119 -15.47 -1.66 -3.50
N ASP A 120 -16.25 -2.72 -3.74
CA ASP A 120 -17.18 -2.80 -4.87
C ASP A 120 -18.18 -1.63 -4.82
N VAL A 121 -18.77 -1.36 -3.65
CA VAL A 121 -19.67 -0.21 -3.46
C VAL A 121 -18.97 1.13 -3.72
N ALA A 122 -17.71 1.28 -3.32
CA ALA A 122 -16.96 2.50 -3.61
C ALA A 122 -16.72 2.68 -5.12
N ILE A 123 -16.31 1.61 -5.81
CA ILE A 123 -16.06 1.60 -7.26
C ILE A 123 -17.33 1.89 -8.05
N GLU A 124 -18.46 1.29 -7.70
CA GLU A 124 -19.75 1.50 -8.36
C GLU A 124 -20.27 2.95 -8.23
N ASN A 125 -19.87 3.66 -7.18
CA ASN A 125 -20.40 4.98 -6.89
C ASN A 125 -19.43 6.13 -7.19
N ILE A 126 -18.13 5.86 -7.33
CA ILE A 126 -17.14 6.91 -7.60
C ILE A 126 -17.28 7.41 -9.05
N LYS A 127 -17.38 8.72 -9.21
CA LYS A 127 -17.48 9.39 -10.52
C LYS A 127 -17.05 10.86 -10.40
N PRO A 128 -16.78 11.54 -11.53
CA PRO A 128 -16.39 12.94 -11.50
C PRO A 128 -17.37 13.80 -10.72
N GLY A 129 -16.87 14.67 -9.87
CA GLY A 129 -17.65 15.63 -9.12
C GLY A 129 -18.38 15.12 -7.89
N ILE A 130 -18.40 13.81 -7.61
CA ILE A 130 -18.93 13.29 -6.34
C ILE A 130 -18.04 13.74 -5.18
N LYS A 131 -18.61 14.04 -4.02
CA LYS A 131 -17.80 14.28 -2.82
C LYS A 131 -17.24 12.95 -2.31
N LEU A 132 -15.94 12.91 -2.03
CA LEU A 132 -15.31 11.70 -1.50
C LEU A 132 -15.83 11.32 -0.10
N SER A 133 -16.36 12.26 0.65
CA SER A 133 -17.11 12.00 1.90
C SER A 133 -18.34 11.10 1.70
N GLU A 134 -19.04 11.23 0.57
CA GLU A 134 -20.20 10.38 0.26
C GLU A 134 -19.78 8.95 -0.09
N ILE A 135 -18.60 8.78 -0.70
CA ILE A 135 -18.02 7.45 -0.89
C ILE A 135 -17.67 6.83 0.46
N GLY A 136 -17.00 7.59 1.34
CA GLY A 136 -16.68 7.14 2.69
C GLY A 136 -17.92 6.71 3.48
N LYS A 137 -19.04 7.46 3.37
CA LYS A 137 -20.32 7.09 3.98
C LYS A 137 -20.80 5.71 3.51
N LYS A 138 -20.78 5.46 2.20
CA LYS A 138 -21.23 4.19 1.62
C LYS A 138 -20.32 3.02 2.04
N VAL A 139 -19.01 3.24 2.11
CA VAL A 139 -18.03 2.26 2.62
C VAL A 139 -18.34 1.93 4.09
N GLU A 140 -18.54 2.96 4.93
CA GLU A 140 -18.89 2.79 6.35
C GLU A 140 -20.17 1.99 6.54
N GLU A 141 -21.24 2.34 5.81
CA GLU A 141 -22.53 1.65 5.85
C GLU A 141 -22.37 0.17 5.45
N LYS A 142 -21.60 -0.11 4.40
CA LYS A 142 -21.38 -1.48 3.93
C LYS A 142 -20.59 -2.31 4.96
N ILE A 143 -19.45 -1.83 5.47
CA ILE A 143 -18.65 -2.56 6.47
C ILE A 143 -19.49 -2.77 7.75
N SER A 144 -20.23 -1.74 8.18
CA SER A 144 -21.07 -1.82 9.37
C SER A 144 -22.21 -2.83 9.24
N SER A 145 -22.73 -3.06 8.03
CA SER A 145 -23.76 -4.06 7.77
C SER A 145 -23.31 -5.50 8.04
N PHE A 146 -22.00 -5.76 8.02
CA PHE A 146 -21.39 -7.03 8.43
C PHE A 146 -21.09 -7.11 9.95
N GLY A 147 -21.36 -6.05 10.72
CA GLY A 147 -21.03 -5.98 12.15
C GLY A 147 -19.60 -5.58 12.47
N PHE A 148 -18.81 -5.19 11.46
CA PHE A 148 -17.44 -4.70 11.60
C PHE A 148 -17.36 -3.18 11.59
N LYS A 149 -16.18 -2.64 11.89
CA LYS A 149 -15.89 -1.21 11.83
C LYS A 149 -14.93 -0.90 10.68
N PRO A 150 -15.16 0.16 9.91
CA PRO A 150 -14.12 0.69 9.04
C PRO A 150 -13.00 1.30 9.86
N ILE A 151 -11.77 1.29 9.32
CA ILE A 151 -10.66 2.02 9.95
C ILE A 151 -10.73 3.48 9.49
N ASN A 152 -10.97 4.38 10.43
CA ASN A 152 -11.32 5.79 10.17
C ASN A 152 -10.11 6.69 9.83
N ASN A 153 -8.91 6.27 10.12
CA ASN A 153 -7.68 7.04 9.87
C ASN A 153 -6.74 6.41 8.83
N LEU A 154 -7.27 5.47 8.02
CA LEU A 154 -6.69 5.04 6.76
C LEU A 154 -7.61 5.45 5.62
N THR A 155 -7.02 5.86 4.51
CA THR A 155 -7.76 6.37 3.34
C THR A 155 -7.13 5.89 2.07
N GLY A 156 -7.92 5.57 1.07
CA GLY A 156 -7.46 5.53 -0.30
C GLY A 156 -6.88 6.88 -0.74
N HIS A 157 -6.14 6.91 -1.82
CA HIS A 157 -5.39 8.09 -2.25
C HIS A 157 -5.26 8.21 -3.77
N SER A 158 -5.09 9.44 -4.27
CA SER A 158 -4.75 9.63 -5.67
C SER A 158 -3.28 9.29 -5.96
N LEU A 159 -3.04 8.83 -7.17
CA LEU A 159 -1.74 8.44 -7.71
C LEU A 159 -1.31 9.41 -8.81
N LYS A 160 -0.03 9.77 -8.84
CA LYS A 160 0.59 10.51 -9.96
C LYS A 160 1.96 9.93 -10.27
N ARG A 161 2.52 10.36 -11.39
CA ARG A 161 3.85 9.88 -11.81
C ARG A 161 4.90 10.05 -10.70
N TYR A 162 5.42 8.93 -10.18
CA TYR A 162 6.33 8.83 -9.04
C TYR A 162 5.79 9.44 -7.73
N ILE A 163 4.49 9.60 -7.57
CA ILE A 163 3.88 10.12 -6.35
C ILE A 163 2.78 9.16 -5.91
N LEU A 164 3.07 8.41 -4.86
CA LEU A 164 2.15 7.40 -4.32
C LEU A 164 0.93 8.05 -3.64
N HIS A 165 1.10 9.12 -2.89
CA HIS A 165 0.01 9.87 -2.25
C HIS A 165 -0.06 11.27 -2.86
N ALA A 166 -0.96 11.47 -3.83
CA ALA A 166 -0.96 12.66 -4.69
C ALA A 166 -2.00 13.72 -4.29
N GLY A 167 -2.61 13.61 -3.11
CA GLY A 167 -3.36 14.68 -2.46
C GLY A 167 -4.86 14.45 -2.28
N LEU A 168 -5.56 13.68 -3.14
CA LEU A 168 -6.93 13.26 -2.83
C LEU A 168 -6.88 12.13 -1.80
N ALA A 169 -7.80 12.16 -0.83
CA ALA A 169 -8.00 11.09 0.14
C ALA A 169 -9.43 10.54 0.01
N VAL A 170 -9.56 9.21 -0.16
CA VAL A 170 -10.84 8.51 -0.18
C VAL A 170 -11.08 7.89 1.19
N PRO A 171 -11.91 8.50 2.05
CA PRO A 171 -12.12 8.00 3.41
C PRO A 171 -12.92 6.69 3.41
N SER A 172 -12.74 5.90 4.46
CA SER A 172 -13.58 4.72 4.74
C SER A 172 -14.74 5.00 5.68
N VAL A 173 -14.90 6.26 6.11
CA VAL A 173 -15.99 6.75 6.98
C VAL A 173 -16.54 8.07 6.43
N PHE A 174 -17.74 8.45 6.87
CA PHE A 174 -18.26 9.78 6.55
C PHE A 174 -17.39 10.87 7.20
N ASP A 175 -16.75 11.67 6.37
CA ASP A 175 -15.96 12.83 6.80
C ASP A 175 -16.50 14.11 6.18
N ILE A 176 -17.30 14.86 6.95
CA ILE A 176 -17.93 16.11 6.51
C ILE A 176 -16.90 17.16 6.05
N THR A 177 -15.67 17.06 6.50
CA THR A 177 -14.60 18.01 6.14
C THR A 177 -13.97 17.68 4.78
N ASN A 178 -14.13 16.44 4.29
CA ASN A 178 -13.61 16.03 3.00
C ASN A 178 -14.56 16.43 1.86
N MET A 179 -14.38 17.65 1.38
CA MET A 179 -15.13 18.20 0.25
C MET A 179 -14.49 17.93 -1.11
N SER A 180 -13.41 17.15 -1.13
CA SER A 180 -12.67 16.81 -2.36
C SER A 180 -13.56 16.03 -3.33
N LYS A 181 -13.34 16.27 -4.62
CA LYS A 181 -14.10 15.65 -5.71
C LYS A 181 -13.12 15.16 -6.76
N PRO A 182 -13.22 13.90 -7.21
CA PRO A 182 -12.41 13.43 -8.31
C PRO A 182 -12.82 14.10 -9.61
N LYS A 183 -11.88 14.16 -10.54
CA LYS A 183 -12.05 14.66 -11.90
C LYS A 183 -11.80 13.55 -12.89
N VAL A 184 -12.27 13.71 -14.12
CA VAL A 184 -11.88 12.83 -15.21
C VAL A 184 -10.34 12.77 -15.30
N ASP A 185 -9.80 11.59 -15.54
CA ASP A 185 -8.38 11.27 -15.60
C ASP A 185 -7.63 11.22 -14.26
N ASP A 186 -8.31 11.46 -13.13
CA ASP A 186 -7.70 11.15 -11.85
C ASP A 186 -7.49 9.63 -11.70
N VAL A 187 -6.32 9.24 -11.21
CA VAL A 187 -5.99 7.84 -10.88
C VAL A 187 -6.00 7.71 -9.37
N ILE A 188 -6.79 6.77 -8.87
CA ILE A 188 -7.08 6.66 -7.43
C ILE A 188 -6.96 5.22 -6.97
N ALA A 189 -6.22 4.97 -5.89
CA ALA A 189 -6.25 3.74 -5.13
C ALA A 189 -7.40 3.83 -4.10
N ILE A 190 -8.32 2.87 -4.12
CA ILE A 190 -9.44 2.76 -3.19
C ILE A 190 -9.21 1.52 -2.35
N GLU A 191 -9.10 1.69 -1.03
CA GLU A 191 -8.61 0.66 -0.11
C GLU A 191 -9.37 0.63 1.23
N PRO A 192 -10.63 0.19 1.25
CA PRO A 192 -11.35 0.04 2.51
C PRO A 192 -10.72 -1.04 3.41
N PHE A 193 -10.65 -0.72 4.71
CA PHE A 193 -10.22 -1.62 5.76
C PHE A 193 -11.36 -1.90 6.73
N ALA A 194 -11.61 -3.19 7.01
CA ALA A 194 -12.58 -3.62 8.01
C ALA A 194 -11.86 -4.26 9.20
N THR A 195 -12.36 -4.03 10.43
CA THR A 195 -11.81 -4.60 11.66
C THR A 195 -12.92 -4.98 12.66
N ASP A 196 -12.67 -6.01 13.46
CA ASP A 196 -13.47 -6.34 14.66
C ASP A 196 -12.98 -5.59 15.91
N GLY A 197 -11.94 -4.76 15.77
CA GLY A 197 -11.28 -4.04 16.85
C GLY A 197 -11.79 -2.62 17.09
N ALA A 198 -10.86 -1.66 17.12
CA ALA A 198 -11.16 -0.27 17.45
C ALA A 198 -11.78 0.53 16.29
N GLY A 199 -11.51 0.17 15.03
CA GLY A 199 -11.79 1.03 13.87
C GLY A 199 -10.82 2.21 13.76
N HIS A 200 -9.64 2.07 14.36
CA HIS A 200 -8.60 3.10 14.37
C HIS A 200 -7.22 2.44 14.48
N VAL A 201 -6.25 2.89 13.69
CA VAL A 201 -4.88 2.38 13.77
C VAL A 201 -3.96 3.33 14.52
N ILE A 202 -3.00 2.73 15.23
CA ILE A 202 -1.91 3.41 15.89
C ILE A 202 -0.57 2.97 15.27
N SER A 203 0.46 3.80 15.47
CA SER A 203 1.83 3.45 15.07
C SER A 203 2.41 2.37 15.98
N GLY A 204 2.85 1.28 15.38
CA GLY A 204 3.62 0.22 16.02
C GLY A 204 5.11 0.35 15.74
N ASP A 205 5.79 -0.79 15.69
CA ASP A 205 7.21 -0.88 15.37
C ASP A 205 7.53 -0.41 13.94
N GLY A 206 8.82 -0.27 13.62
CA GLY A 206 9.25 0.11 12.29
C GLY A 206 8.88 -0.93 11.23
N SER A 207 8.40 -0.45 10.09
CA SER A 207 7.95 -1.28 8.97
C SER A 207 9.06 -1.80 8.07
N ASN A 208 10.30 -1.33 8.26
CA ASN A 208 11.44 -1.51 7.35
C ASN A 208 11.25 -0.82 5.97
N ILE A 209 10.35 0.16 5.90
CA ILE A 209 10.04 0.95 4.70
C ILE A 209 10.46 2.40 4.91
N TYR A 210 11.18 2.95 3.96
CA TYR A 210 11.74 4.30 4.00
C TYR A 210 11.36 5.10 2.77
N LEU A 211 11.34 6.42 2.91
CA LEU A 211 11.11 7.39 1.83
C LEU A 211 12.11 8.53 1.93
N CYS A 212 12.71 8.92 0.80
CA CYS A 212 13.57 10.09 0.75
C CYS A 212 12.77 11.38 0.90
N ASN A 213 13.12 12.21 1.89
CA ASN A 213 12.52 13.52 2.04
C ASN A 213 13.04 14.48 0.95
N LYS A 214 12.12 14.96 0.09
CA LYS A 214 12.46 15.83 -1.06
C LYS A 214 13.06 17.17 -0.63
N SER A 215 12.62 17.72 0.49
CA SER A 215 12.99 19.06 0.95
C SER A 215 14.44 19.16 1.41
N PHE A 216 15.09 18.04 1.72
CA PHE A 216 16.44 18.03 2.23
C PHE A 216 17.50 17.97 1.12
N LYS A 217 18.49 18.86 1.22
CA LYS A 217 19.64 18.89 0.32
C LYS A 217 20.76 18.03 0.88
N SER A 218 21.22 17.05 0.13
CA SER A 218 22.28 16.10 0.51
C SER A 218 23.59 16.79 0.93
N ARG A 219 23.90 17.97 0.37
CA ARG A 219 25.11 18.76 0.71
C ARG A 219 25.20 19.12 2.19
N LEU A 220 24.05 19.13 2.91
CA LEU A 220 23.99 19.41 4.34
C LEU A 220 24.33 18.19 5.20
N ILE A 221 24.44 17.00 4.61
CA ILE A 221 24.85 15.78 5.31
C ILE A 221 26.37 15.80 5.50
N ARG A 222 26.83 16.02 6.76
CA ARG A 222 28.25 16.12 7.07
C ARG A 222 29.01 14.81 6.80
N ASN A 223 28.43 13.67 7.15
CA ASN A 223 29.07 12.37 6.94
C ASN A 223 29.07 12.00 5.45
N LYS A 224 30.25 11.83 4.87
CA LYS A 224 30.45 11.56 3.43
C LYS A 224 29.74 10.27 2.98
N LYS A 225 29.82 9.17 3.75
CA LYS A 225 29.18 7.90 3.40
C LYS A 225 27.66 8.06 3.38
N SER A 226 27.08 8.68 4.41
CA SER A 226 25.64 8.96 4.49
C SER A 226 25.17 9.85 3.34
N ARG A 227 25.96 10.86 2.96
CA ARG A 227 25.64 11.75 1.84
C ARG A 227 25.62 11.01 0.51
N ILE A 228 26.64 10.20 0.22
CA ILE A 228 26.71 9.40 -1.00
C ILE A 228 25.53 8.42 -1.07
N LEU A 229 25.20 7.77 0.04
CA LEU A 229 24.10 6.81 0.10
C LEU A 229 22.76 7.51 -0.14
N PHE A 230 22.51 8.65 0.52
CA PHE A 230 21.29 9.42 0.32
C PHE A 230 21.10 9.86 -1.13
N GLU A 231 22.15 10.35 -1.80
CA GLU A 231 22.11 10.70 -3.22
C GLU A 231 21.77 9.50 -4.11
N ARG A 232 22.37 8.34 -3.83
CA ARG A 232 22.07 7.10 -4.55
C ARG A 232 20.61 6.69 -4.36
N PHE A 233 20.06 6.80 -3.16
CA PHE A 233 18.65 6.51 -2.88
C PHE A 233 17.72 7.47 -3.63
N LYS A 234 18.00 8.79 -3.58
CA LYS A 234 17.22 9.77 -4.34
C LYS A 234 17.21 9.48 -5.83
N LYS A 235 18.35 9.09 -6.39
CA LYS A 235 18.47 8.75 -7.82
C LYS A 235 17.72 7.48 -8.16
N ARG A 236 17.81 6.43 -7.30
CA ARG A 236 17.26 5.10 -7.57
C ARG A 236 15.76 5.03 -7.32
N PHE A 237 15.33 5.49 -6.15
CA PHE A 237 13.93 5.35 -5.71
C PHE A 237 13.10 6.61 -5.97
N LYS A 238 13.75 7.70 -6.38
CA LYS A 238 13.11 9.00 -6.64
C LYS A 238 12.27 9.43 -5.43
N THR A 239 10.97 9.43 -5.56
CA THR A 239 9.99 9.83 -4.55
C THR A 239 9.09 8.66 -4.12
N LEU A 240 9.52 7.45 -4.41
CA LEU A 240 8.83 6.22 -4.05
C LEU A 240 9.42 5.62 -2.77
N PRO A 241 8.62 4.94 -1.96
CA PRO A 241 9.09 4.16 -0.83
C PRO A 241 10.04 3.03 -1.24
N PHE A 242 10.96 2.67 -0.35
CA PHE A 242 11.90 1.58 -0.58
C PHE A 242 12.12 0.76 0.69
N ALA A 243 12.42 -0.54 0.51
CA ALA A 243 12.69 -1.44 1.61
C ALA A 243 14.12 -1.29 2.15
N GLN A 244 14.30 -1.48 3.45
CA GLN A 244 15.61 -1.59 4.08
C GLN A 244 16.45 -2.67 3.39
N ARG A 245 15.90 -3.86 3.11
CA ARG A 245 16.61 -4.96 2.45
C ARG A 245 17.14 -4.61 1.05
N TRP A 246 16.47 -3.71 0.31
CA TRP A 246 16.98 -3.25 -0.98
C TRP A 246 18.22 -2.37 -0.83
N ALA A 247 18.27 -1.58 0.24
CA ALA A 247 19.44 -0.78 0.55
C ALA A 247 20.61 -1.67 0.99
N GLU A 248 20.34 -2.66 1.82
CA GLU A 248 21.35 -3.61 2.34
C GLU A 248 22.01 -4.44 1.23
N LYS A 249 21.26 -4.83 0.20
CA LYS A 249 21.81 -5.53 -0.98
C LYS A 249 22.83 -4.70 -1.77
N HIS A 250 22.78 -3.38 -1.65
CA HIS A 250 23.63 -2.48 -2.44
C HIS A 250 24.72 -1.78 -1.63
N PHE A 251 24.62 -1.77 -0.29
CA PHE A 251 25.52 -0.99 0.56
C PHE A 251 25.75 -1.66 1.90
N GLU A 252 26.99 -2.06 2.18
CA GLU A 252 27.37 -2.55 3.50
C GLU A 252 27.02 -1.54 4.60
N LYS A 253 26.51 -2.04 5.73
CA LYS A 253 26.13 -1.24 6.91
C LYS A 253 25.15 -0.12 6.60
N SER A 254 24.29 -0.31 5.60
CA SER A 254 23.26 0.64 5.24
C SER A 254 22.21 0.83 6.34
N ASP A 255 21.96 -0.18 7.16
CA ASP A 255 21.05 -0.14 8.30
C ASP A 255 21.39 0.99 9.29
N ILE A 256 22.67 1.14 9.65
CA ILE A 256 23.16 2.23 10.51
C ILE A 256 22.95 3.59 9.86
N ILE A 257 23.21 3.66 8.55
CA ILE A 257 23.05 4.92 7.80
C ILE A 257 21.58 5.28 7.64
N LEU A 258 20.70 4.30 7.37
CA LEU A 258 19.26 4.51 7.28
C LEU A 258 18.69 5.06 8.60
N ARG A 259 19.03 4.42 9.73
CA ARG A 259 18.63 4.91 11.06
C ARG A 259 19.10 6.34 11.32
N ARG A 260 20.36 6.64 11.01
CA ARG A 260 20.92 7.99 11.18
C ARG A 260 20.22 9.02 10.29
N LEU A 261 19.99 8.69 9.01
CA LEU A 261 19.31 9.59 8.07
C LEU A 261 17.84 9.82 8.46
N SER A 262 17.17 8.79 9.00
CA SER A 262 15.81 8.93 9.54
C SER A 262 15.77 9.82 10.77
N TYR A 263 16.68 9.61 11.73
CA TYR A 263 16.78 10.46 12.93
C TYR A 263 17.01 11.93 12.58
N LEU A 264 17.79 12.20 11.53
CA LEU A 264 18.07 13.55 11.03
C LEU A 264 16.97 14.11 10.11
N GLY A 265 15.89 13.36 9.86
CA GLY A 265 14.77 13.78 9.02
C GLY A 265 15.00 13.69 7.50
N TYR A 266 16.17 13.22 7.05
CA TYR A 266 16.44 13.03 5.61
C TYR A 266 15.63 11.89 5.00
N LEU A 267 15.30 10.88 5.79
CA LEU A 267 14.38 9.81 5.42
C LEU A 267 13.17 9.83 6.35
N LYS A 268 11.99 9.60 5.80
CA LYS A 268 10.83 9.16 6.57
C LYS A 268 10.92 7.66 6.73
N HIS A 269 10.80 7.14 7.95
CA HIS A 269 10.61 5.72 8.24
C HIS A 269 9.15 5.51 8.59
N PHE A 270 8.48 4.61 7.89
CA PHE A 270 7.08 4.32 8.15
C PHE A 270 6.96 3.38 9.35
N PRO A 271 6.04 3.61 10.29
CA PRO A 271 5.69 2.60 11.29
C PRO A 271 4.77 1.54 10.70
N GLN A 272 4.73 0.36 11.29
CA GLN A 272 3.60 -0.54 11.12
C GLN A 272 2.33 0.13 11.64
N LEU A 273 1.20 -0.16 11.02
CA LEU A 273 -0.10 0.38 11.44
C LEU A 273 -0.92 -0.76 12.05
N LEU A 274 -1.23 -0.65 13.34
CA LEU A 274 -1.92 -1.69 14.10
C LEU A 274 -3.29 -1.21 14.55
N ASP A 275 -4.29 -2.10 14.51
CA ASP A 275 -5.56 -1.78 15.18
C ASP A 275 -5.33 -1.51 16.66
N GLN A 276 -5.86 -0.41 17.17
CA GLN A 276 -5.63 0.09 18.53
C GLN A 276 -6.04 -0.90 19.64
N LYS A 277 -7.01 -1.78 19.34
CA LYS A 277 -7.47 -2.84 20.26
C LYS A 277 -6.97 -4.23 19.86
N ASN A 278 -5.97 -4.30 18.97
CA ASN A 278 -5.47 -5.56 18.41
C ASN A 278 -6.53 -6.41 17.70
N GLY A 279 -7.58 -5.79 17.17
CA GLY A 279 -8.57 -6.46 16.34
C GLY A 279 -7.97 -6.96 15.03
N ILE A 280 -8.59 -7.99 14.48
CA ILE A 280 -8.25 -8.51 13.15
C ILE A 280 -8.62 -7.46 12.09
N VAL A 281 -7.75 -7.29 11.10
CA VAL A 281 -7.95 -6.31 10.03
C VAL A 281 -7.94 -6.99 8.67
N SER A 282 -8.93 -6.70 7.84
CA SER A 282 -8.95 -7.04 6.41
C SER A 282 -8.88 -5.78 5.55
N GLN A 283 -8.30 -5.92 4.36
CA GLN A 283 -8.14 -4.89 3.33
C GLN A 283 -8.48 -5.48 1.97
N LYS A 284 -9.11 -4.68 1.14
CA LYS A 284 -9.20 -4.95 -0.30
C LYS A 284 -8.91 -3.67 -1.04
N GLU A 285 -8.17 -3.74 -2.13
CA GLU A 285 -7.74 -2.54 -2.83
C GLU A 285 -7.67 -2.72 -4.34
N HIS A 286 -8.09 -1.68 -5.04
CA HIS A 286 -7.91 -1.52 -6.49
C HIS A 286 -7.54 -0.09 -6.85
N THR A 287 -6.70 0.04 -7.89
CA THR A 287 -6.50 1.31 -8.60
C THR A 287 -7.56 1.46 -9.68
N VAL A 288 -8.16 2.64 -9.73
CA VAL A 288 -9.14 3.03 -10.74
C VAL A 288 -8.70 4.31 -11.47
N ILE A 289 -9.10 4.42 -12.74
CA ILE A 289 -9.01 5.66 -13.53
C ILE A 289 -10.42 6.23 -13.65
N ILE A 290 -10.62 7.49 -13.27
CA ILE A 290 -11.90 8.16 -13.33
C ILE A 290 -12.20 8.53 -14.79
N ASN A 291 -13.34 8.08 -15.31
CA ASN A 291 -13.84 8.43 -16.63
C ASN A 291 -15.09 9.35 -16.54
N GLU A 292 -15.72 9.69 -17.65
CA GLU A 292 -16.85 10.65 -17.67
C GLU A 292 -18.06 10.20 -16.85
N ASN A 293 -18.31 8.88 -16.76
CA ASN A 293 -19.53 8.33 -16.16
C ASN A 293 -19.29 7.54 -14.85
N GLY A 294 -18.04 7.28 -14.50
CA GLY A 294 -17.67 6.46 -13.34
C GLY A 294 -16.16 6.27 -13.26
N CYS A 295 -15.73 5.02 -13.22
CA CYS A 295 -14.30 4.67 -13.25
C CYS A 295 -14.05 3.34 -13.95
N GLU A 296 -12.79 3.13 -14.33
CA GLU A 296 -12.28 1.87 -14.86
C GLU A 296 -11.26 1.27 -13.87
N VAL A 297 -11.43 0.01 -13.51
CA VAL A 297 -10.51 -0.71 -12.63
C VAL A 297 -9.31 -1.20 -13.45
N THR A 298 -8.09 -0.85 -13.00
CA THR A 298 -6.85 -1.22 -13.71
C THR A 298 -6.17 -2.46 -13.16
N THR A 299 -6.48 -2.87 -11.88
CA THR A 299 -5.79 -3.93 -11.11
C THR A 299 -6.65 -5.13 -10.79
#